data_d29220c5896b3bb7eab50f2a47c22f2a
#
_entry.id   d29220c5896b3bb7eab50f2a47c22f2a
#
_cell.length_a   1.000
_cell.length_b   1.000
_cell.length_c   1.000
_cell.angle_alpha   90.00
_cell.angle_beta   90.00
_cell.angle_gamma   90.00
#
_symmetry.space_group_name_H-M   'P 1'
#
loop_
_entity.id
_entity.type
_entity.pdbx_description
1 polymer ?
#
loop_
_entity_poly.entity_id
_entity_poly.type
_entity_poly.pdbx_seq_one_letter_code
_entity_poly.pdbx_strand_id
1 'polypeptide(L)'
;MLNHDWNDAISNFNGESIFVSEFLYLVLKEFIEICEIKNDYDFLKKIENYMRIIKNGVNNFGFYKSWYLRGVSDDVTLGSVDCEYGKIFLLPQAFAIISGIIDDENKIKVMDEVYKHLNTKYGLKILTPPYSKTNKKIGYITRYAEGTRENGSIYYHSCMWGILAFIMVNKIDIAREIIHNILPPNKSKEIDLYKIEPYVMPSSVDGDYSKNFGMGNWSFNTGSSVWFHRIITNFIIGVRGTLKGLLIDPKPFSLWKKFSISRKYRNARFNIKFENNNGRNLEIFVDGYKIEGNLITNVESGRVYNVKVVIK
;
A
#
# COMPACT_ATOMS: atom_id res chain seq x y z
N MET A 1 -15.50 14.14 11.05
CA MET A 1 -14.06 13.85 11.30
C MET A 1 -13.25 13.53 10.06
N LEU A 2 -13.85 13.30 8.91
CA LEU A 2 -13.14 13.10 7.62
C LEU A 2 -12.48 14.37 7.06
N ASN A 3 -12.73 15.54 7.61
CA ASN A 3 -12.05 16.79 7.22
C ASN A 3 -10.53 16.78 7.43
N HIS A 4 -9.99 15.76 8.07
CA HIS A 4 -8.56 15.54 8.31
C HIS A 4 -8.08 14.19 7.76
N ASP A 5 -8.83 13.59 6.86
CA ASP A 5 -8.46 12.38 6.14
C ASP A 5 -7.43 12.71 5.04
N TRP A 6 -6.66 11.71 4.59
CA TRP A 6 -5.76 11.86 3.45
C TRP A 6 -6.49 12.34 2.18
N ASN A 7 -7.74 11.94 1.99
CA ASN A 7 -8.60 12.41 0.90
C ASN A 7 -9.42 13.61 1.38
N ASP A 8 -8.83 14.80 1.31
CA ASP A 8 -9.45 16.08 1.69
C ASP A 8 -10.65 16.46 0.80
N ALA A 9 -10.82 15.81 -0.34
CA ALA A 9 -11.99 16.02 -1.22
C ALA A 9 -13.29 15.45 -0.62
N ILE A 10 -13.23 14.58 0.40
CA ILE A 10 -14.37 14.19 1.23
C ILE A 10 -14.55 15.22 2.36
N SER A 11 -14.74 16.47 1.97
CA SER A 11 -14.56 17.62 2.84
C SER A 11 -15.71 17.91 3.82
N ASN A 12 -16.91 17.40 3.54
CA ASN A 12 -18.12 17.74 4.30
C ASN A 12 -18.72 16.54 5.03
N PHE A 13 -18.07 15.39 4.96
CA PHE A 13 -18.56 14.19 5.59
C PHE A 13 -18.33 14.24 7.11
N ASN A 14 -19.43 14.36 7.86
CA ASN A 14 -19.42 14.36 9.32
C ASN A 14 -19.64 12.94 9.85
N GLY A 15 -18.57 12.14 9.88
CA GLY A 15 -18.63 10.75 10.26
C GLY A 15 -17.26 10.16 10.60
N GLU A 16 -17.20 8.85 10.72
CA GLU A 16 -16.00 8.07 11.03
C GLU A 16 -15.38 7.49 9.77
N SER A 17 -14.07 7.56 9.67
CA SER A 17 -13.29 6.99 8.57
C SER A 17 -12.73 5.63 8.95
N ILE A 18 -13.09 4.60 8.21
CA ILE A 18 -12.52 3.26 8.39
C ILE A 18 -11.03 3.27 8.07
N PHE A 19 -10.65 3.89 6.96
CA PHE A 19 -9.24 4.05 6.58
C PHE A 19 -8.38 4.73 7.67
N VAL A 20 -8.87 5.83 8.28
CA VAL A 20 -8.11 6.52 9.34
C VAL A 20 -7.99 5.64 10.59
N SER A 21 -9.01 4.86 10.92
CA SER A 21 -8.97 3.90 12.03
C SER A 21 -7.94 2.79 11.77
N GLU A 22 -7.87 2.26 10.55
CA GLU A 22 -6.86 1.27 10.12
C GLU A 22 -5.44 1.86 10.16
N PHE A 23 -5.29 3.12 9.73
CA PHE A 23 -4.01 3.81 9.79
C PHE A 23 -3.58 4.07 11.24
N LEU A 24 -4.49 4.49 12.11
CA LEU A 24 -4.21 4.64 13.53
C LEU A 24 -3.78 3.29 14.15
N TYR A 25 -4.45 2.20 13.80
CA TYR A 25 -4.05 0.86 14.26
C TYR A 25 -2.61 0.53 13.86
N LEU A 26 -2.21 0.83 12.60
CA LEU A 26 -0.83 0.65 12.14
C LEU A 26 0.16 1.48 12.96
N VAL A 27 -0.15 2.77 13.20
CA VAL A 27 0.71 3.67 13.98
C VAL A 27 0.89 3.15 15.42
N LEU A 28 -0.18 2.73 16.06
CA LEU A 28 -0.13 2.18 17.42
C LEU A 28 0.70 0.89 17.47
N LYS A 29 0.52 0.01 16.49
CA LYS A 29 1.29 -1.25 16.36
C LYS A 29 2.80 -1.01 16.23
N GLU A 30 3.20 -0.06 15.38
CA GLU A 30 4.61 0.30 15.23
C GLU A 30 5.17 0.97 16.49
N PHE A 31 4.32 1.68 17.25
CA PHE A 31 4.74 2.38 18.46
C PHE A 31 4.99 1.44 19.66
N ILE A 32 4.44 0.22 19.65
CA ILE A 32 4.67 -0.81 20.68
C ILE A 32 6.17 -1.04 20.89
N GLU A 33 6.95 -1.23 19.81
CA GLU A 33 8.40 -1.45 19.91
C GLU A 33 9.12 -0.29 20.60
N ILE A 34 8.63 0.95 20.45
CA ILE A 34 9.21 2.13 21.13
C ILE A 34 8.91 2.08 22.62
N CYS A 35 7.69 1.71 23.02
CA CYS A 35 7.31 1.54 24.43
C CYS A 35 8.14 0.44 25.10
N GLU A 36 8.35 -0.69 24.42
CA GLU A 36 9.21 -1.78 24.91
C GLU A 36 10.64 -1.31 25.15
N ILE A 37 11.27 -0.58 24.21
CA ILE A 37 12.63 -0.03 24.33
C ILE A 37 12.74 0.96 25.47
N LYS A 38 11.67 1.74 25.72
CA LYS A 38 11.61 2.75 26.78
C LYS A 38 11.17 2.18 28.14
N ASN A 39 10.75 0.91 28.19
CA ASN A 39 10.13 0.27 29.36
C ASN A 39 8.88 1.01 29.85
N ASP A 40 8.13 1.67 28.95
CA ASP A 40 6.89 2.38 29.26
C ASP A 40 5.69 1.42 29.16
N TYR A 41 5.59 0.54 30.12
CA TYR A 41 4.55 -0.51 30.17
C TYR A 41 3.15 0.05 30.45
N ASP A 42 3.03 1.21 31.09
CA ASP A 42 1.72 1.83 31.34
C ASP A 42 1.14 2.42 30.06
N PHE A 43 1.95 3.02 29.22
CA PHE A 43 1.51 3.50 27.91
C PHE A 43 1.27 2.34 26.94
N LEU A 44 2.10 1.29 26.99
CA LEU A 44 1.93 0.07 26.20
C LEU A 44 0.54 -0.56 26.46
N LYS A 45 0.12 -0.72 27.71
CA LYS A 45 -1.23 -1.22 28.05
C LYS A 45 -2.36 -0.35 27.47
N LYS A 46 -2.18 0.97 27.46
CA LYS A 46 -3.15 1.89 26.82
C LYS A 46 -3.23 1.65 25.32
N ILE A 47 -2.08 1.53 24.63
CA ILE A 47 -2.00 1.23 23.21
C ILE A 47 -2.71 -0.08 22.88
N GLU A 48 -2.42 -1.15 23.60
CA GLU A 48 -3.04 -2.47 23.39
C GLU A 48 -4.56 -2.40 23.56
N ASN A 49 -5.05 -1.66 24.57
CA ASN A 49 -6.49 -1.46 24.75
C ASN A 49 -7.12 -0.68 23.60
N TYR A 50 -6.51 0.42 23.13
CA TYR A 50 -7.00 1.16 21.97
C TYR A 50 -6.99 0.31 20.71
N MET A 51 -5.92 -0.46 20.46
CA MET A 51 -5.84 -1.36 19.31
C MET A 51 -6.96 -2.40 19.33
N ARG A 52 -7.29 -2.98 20.50
CA ARG A 52 -8.40 -3.91 20.65
C ARG A 52 -9.74 -3.26 20.31
N ILE A 53 -9.99 -2.05 20.81
CA ILE A 53 -11.22 -1.30 20.54
C ILE A 53 -11.34 -0.99 19.04
N ILE A 54 -10.26 -0.47 18.43
CA ILE A 54 -10.23 -0.12 17.01
C ILE A 54 -10.44 -1.37 16.15
N LYS A 55 -9.74 -2.47 16.44
CA LYS A 55 -9.88 -3.72 15.70
C LYS A 55 -11.32 -4.24 15.73
N ASN A 56 -11.93 -4.24 16.90
CA ASN A 56 -13.32 -4.68 17.06
C ASN A 56 -14.29 -3.74 16.30
N GLY A 57 -14.10 -2.43 16.39
CA GLY A 57 -14.92 -1.45 15.67
C GLY A 57 -14.82 -1.63 14.15
N VAL A 58 -13.60 -1.70 13.62
CA VAL A 58 -13.35 -1.82 12.17
C VAL A 58 -13.91 -3.14 11.62
N ASN A 59 -13.68 -4.26 12.29
CA ASN A 59 -14.14 -5.56 11.77
C ASN A 59 -15.64 -5.80 11.95
N ASN A 60 -16.26 -5.27 13.03
CA ASN A 60 -17.69 -5.49 13.27
C ASN A 60 -18.60 -4.48 12.55
N PHE A 61 -18.15 -3.24 12.39
CA PHE A 61 -18.96 -2.16 11.80
C PHE A 61 -18.40 -1.65 10.46
N GLY A 62 -17.10 -1.76 10.24
CA GLY A 62 -16.45 -1.32 9.02
C GLY A 62 -16.46 -2.37 7.91
N PHE A 63 -16.45 -3.67 8.23
CA PHE A 63 -16.51 -4.74 7.22
C PHE A 63 -17.98 -5.02 6.86
N TYR A 64 -18.31 -4.89 5.56
CA TYR A 64 -19.68 -5.09 5.11
C TYR A 64 -19.74 -6.01 3.88
N LYS A 65 -20.38 -7.15 4.02
CA LYS A 65 -20.56 -8.20 2.98
C LYS A 65 -19.23 -8.75 2.44
N SER A 66 -18.47 -7.96 1.67
CA SER A 66 -17.29 -8.46 0.94
C SER A 66 -16.05 -7.60 1.09
N TRP A 67 -16.19 -6.37 1.64
CA TRP A 67 -15.08 -5.42 1.79
C TRP A 67 -15.35 -4.37 2.88
N TYR A 68 -14.36 -3.56 3.18
CA TYR A 68 -14.46 -2.49 4.17
C TYR A 68 -15.14 -1.25 3.58
N LEU A 69 -16.04 -0.67 4.35
CA LEU A 69 -16.62 0.64 4.08
C LEU A 69 -15.53 1.72 4.06
N ARG A 70 -15.79 2.83 3.38
CA ARG A 70 -14.89 3.98 3.40
C ARG A 70 -15.13 4.86 4.62
N GLY A 71 -16.37 5.01 5.03
CA GLY A 71 -16.78 5.76 6.19
C GLY A 71 -18.27 5.66 6.47
N VAL A 72 -18.65 5.95 7.70
CA VAL A 72 -20.04 5.89 8.18
C VAL A 72 -20.38 7.15 8.97
N SER A 73 -21.56 7.70 8.73
CA SER A 73 -22.19 8.76 9.52
C SER A 73 -23.65 8.40 9.76
N ASP A 74 -24.34 9.21 10.56
CA ASP A 74 -25.78 9.03 10.82
C ASP A 74 -26.61 9.08 9.52
N ASP A 75 -26.16 9.85 8.55
CA ASP A 75 -26.92 10.13 7.32
C ASP A 75 -26.39 9.41 6.07
N VAL A 76 -25.11 9.08 6.03
CA VAL A 76 -24.43 8.64 4.80
C VAL A 76 -23.44 7.52 5.10
N THR A 77 -23.53 6.44 4.33
CA THR A 77 -22.51 5.38 4.27
C THR A 77 -21.73 5.52 2.97
N LEU A 78 -20.40 5.48 3.05
CA LEU A 78 -19.49 5.49 1.91
C LEU A 78 -18.80 4.14 1.78
N GLY A 79 -18.67 3.65 0.54
CA GLY A 79 -17.94 2.41 0.28
C GLY A 79 -18.76 1.14 0.46
N SER A 80 -20.07 1.22 0.53
CA SER A 80 -20.96 0.06 0.60
C SER A 80 -21.32 -0.45 -0.79
N VAL A 81 -21.44 -1.77 -0.95
CA VAL A 81 -21.97 -2.40 -2.17
C VAL A 81 -23.39 -1.92 -2.51
N ASP A 82 -24.12 -1.43 -1.53
CA ASP A 82 -25.49 -0.93 -1.68
C ASP A 82 -25.54 0.56 -2.11
N CYS A 83 -24.41 1.26 -2.14
CA CYS A 83 -24.32 2.64 -2.64
C CYS A 83 -24.56 2.69 -4.15
N GLU A 84 -25.15 3.78 -4.66
CA GLU A 84 -25.26 4.05 -6.11
C GLU A 84 -23.87 4.37 -6.70
N TYR A 85 -23.09 5.22 -6.01
CA TYR A 85 -21.74 5.67 -6.37
C TYR A 85 -20.76 5.33 -5.25
N GLY A 86 -19.48 5.24 -5.57
CA GLY A 86 -18.46 4.95 -4.59
C GLY A 86 -18.71 3.65 -3.82
N LYS A 87 -19.05 2.57 -4.52
CA LYS A 87 -19.34 1.26 -3.89
C LYS A 87 -18.14 0.66 -3.21
N ILE A 88 -16.97 0.80 -3.82
CA ILE A 88 -15.72 0.30 -3.27
C ILE A 88 -14.62 1.36 -3.42
N PHE A 89 -13.88 1.57 -2.33
CA PHE A 89 -12.71 2.45 -2.29
C PHE A 89 -11.45 1.61 -2.04
N LEU A 90 -10.35 1.96 -2.70
CA LEU A 90 -9.08 1.24 -2.58
C LEU A 90 -8.45 1.37 -1.20
N LEU A 91 -8.53 2.57 -0.58
CA LEU A 91 -7.80 2.89 0.63
C LEU A 91 -8.11 1.95 1.81
N PRO A 92 -9.37 1.76 2.24
CA PRO A 92 -9.64 0.89 3.37
C PRO A 92 -9.26 -0.56 3.08
N GLN A 93 -9.40 -1.05 1.86
CA GLN A 93 -9.00 -2.41 1.52
C GLN A 93 -7.48 -2.60 1.65
N ALA A 94 -6.72 -1.66 1.11
CA ALA A 94 -5.27 -1.69 1.18
C ALA A 94 -4.75 -1.56 2.62
N PHE A 95 -5.30 -0.62 3.39
CA PHE A 95 -4.85 -0.38 4.76
C PHE A 95 -5.32 -1.43 5.76
N ALA A 96 -6.44 -2.11 5.53
CA ALA A 96 -6.81 -3.29 6.30
C ALA A 96 -5.71 -4.37 6.25
N ILE A 97 -5.12 -4.58 5.04
CA ILE A 97 -3.99 -5.50 4.85
C ILE A 97 -2.69 -4.94 5.44
N ILE A 98 -2.35 -3.68 5.12
CA ILE A 98 -1.05 -3.05 5.51
C ILE A 98 -0.94 -2.95 7.03
N SER A 99 -2.00 -2.58 7.72
CA SER A 99 -2.04 -2.50 9.19
C SER A 99 -2.08 -3.89 9.85
N GLY A 100 -2.64 -4.87 9.15
CA GLY A 100 -2.90 -6.21 9.68
C GLY A 100 -4.09 -6.26 10.62
N ILE A 101 -5.01 -5.29 10.53
CA ILE A 101 -6.23 -5.25 11.34
C ILE A 101 -7.28 -6.28 10.87
N ILE A 102 -7.25 -6.61 9.59
CA ILE A 102 -8.15 -7.59 8.96
C ILE A 102 -7.89 -9.00 9.48
N ASP A 103 -8.93 -9.79 9.62
CA ASP A 103 -8.82 -11.21 9.96
C ASP A 103 -8.34 -12.04 8.75
N ASP A 104 -7.53 -13.06 9.01
CA ASP A 104 -6.79 -13.80 7.97
C ASP A 104 -7.69 -14.41 6.89
N GLU A 105 -8.87 -14.87 7.26
CA GLU A 105 -9.86 -15.46 6.36
C GLU A 105 -10.39 -14.50 5.28
N ASN A 106 -10.39 -13.20 5.57
CA ASN A 106 -10.93 -12.17 4.68
C ASN A 106 -9.87 -11.53 3.76
N LYS A 107 -8.57 -11.70 4.05
CA LYS A 107 -7.48 -11.02 3.32
C LYS A 107 -7.53 -11.25 1.82
N ILE A 108 -7.64 -12.51 1.42
CA ILE A 108 -7.64 -12.89 0.00
C ILE A 108 -8.92 -12.41 -0.67
N LYS A 109 -10.07 -12.63 -0.03
CA LYS A 109 -11.38 -12.22 -0.54
C LYS A 109 -11.45 -10.72 -0.82
N VAL A 110 -11.02 -9.89 0.12
CA VAL A 110 -11.00 -8.43 -0.03
C VAL A 110 -10.12 -8.01 -1.21
N MET A 111 -8.92 -8.59 -1.34
CA MET A 111 -8.01 -8.25 -2.44
C MET A 111 -8.49 -8.80 -3.80
N ASP A 112 -9.25 -9.88 -3.83
CA ASP A 112 -9.90 -10.36 -5.06
C ASP A 112 -11.00 -9.38 -5.52
N GLU A 113 -11.80 -8.85 -4.60
CA GLU A 113 -12.77 -7.81 -4.93
C GLU A 113 -12.10 -6.49 -5.37
N VAL A 114 -10.96 -6.12 -4.78
CA VAL A 114 -10.14 -4.99 -5.25
C VAL A 114 -9.70 -5.22 -6.70
N TYR A 115 -9.14 -6.38 -7.03
CA TYR A 115 -8.71 -6.69 -8.39
C TYR A 115 -9.88 -6.65 -9.37
N LYS A 116 -10.98 -7.30 -9.03
CA LYS A 116 -12.17 -7.39 -9.85
C LYS A 116 -12.80 -6.02 -10.18
N HIS A 117 -12.87 -5.12 -9.20
CA HIS A 117 -13.60 -3.86 -9.33
C HIS A 117 -12.74 -2.66 -9.67
N LEU A 118 -11.47 -2.66 -9.24
CA LEU A 118 -10.61 -1.47 -9.33
C LEU A 118 -9.46 -1.63 -10.32
N ASN A 119 -9.10 -2.86 -10.75
CA ASN A 119 -7.99 -3.03 -11.69
C ASN A 119 -8.34 -2.52 -13.10
N THR A 120 -7.36 -1.87 -13.72
CA THR A 120 -7.43 -1.41 -15.12
C THR A 120 -6.07 -1.61 -15.80
N LYS A 121 -6.02 -1.46 -17.12
CA LYS A 121 -4.76 -1.48 -17.89
C LYS A 121 -3.79 -0.32 -17.55
N TYR A 122 -4.18 0.61 -16.69
CA TYR A 122 -3.35 1.75 -16.23
C TYR A 122 -3.09 1.73 -14.72
N GLY A 123 -3.54 0.69 -14.00
CA GLY A 123 -3.39 0.53 -12.56
C GLY A 123 -4.73 0.47 -11.82
N LEU A 124 -4.69 0.64 -10.49
CA LEU A 124 -5.87 0.54 -9.63
C LEU A 124 -6.58 1.88 -9.50
N LYS A 125 -7.89 1.91 -9.78
CA LYS A 125 -8.76 3.05 -9.49
C LYS A 125 -8.84 3.31 -7.98
N ILE A 126 -8.99 4.57 -7.60
CA ILE A 126 -9.16 4.94 -6.18
C ILE A 126 -10.53 4.53 -5.63
N LEU A 127 -11.57 4.56 -6.49
CA LEU A 127 -12.93 4.11 -6.19
C LEU A 127 -13.69 3.76 -7.49
N THR A 128 -14.82 3.06 -7.34
CA THR A 128 -15.78 2.83 -8.43
C THR A 128 -17.19 2.51 -7.88
N PRO A 129 -18.29 2.82 -8.62
CA PRO A 129 -18.35 3.79 -9.72
C PRO A 129 -18.13 5.22 -9.21
N PRO A 130 -17.63 6.15 -10.05
CA PRO A 130 -17.45 7.54 -9.66
C PRO A 130 -18.78 8.23 -9.41
N TYR A 131 -18.74 9.32 -8.64
CA TYR A 131 -19.91 10.17 -8.39
C TYR A 131 -20.26 10.97 -9.65
N SER A 132 -21.50 10.85 -10.12
CA SER A 132 -22.04 11.64 -11.24
C SER A 132 -22.93 12.80 -10.78
N LYS A 133 -23.29 12.83 -9.50
CA LYS A 133 -24.15 13.85 -8.91
C LYS A 133 -23.49 14.49 -7.69
N THR A 134 -23.56 15.81 -7.61
CA THR A 134 -23.07 16.56 -6.45
C THR A 134 -23.84 16.19 -5.19
N ASN A 135 -23.13 15.85 -4.13
CA ASN A 135 -23.67 15.60 -2.80
C ASN A 135 -22.94 16.46 -1.77
N LYS A 136 -23.63 17.47 -1.24
CA LYS A 136 -23.07 18.42 -0.27
C LYS A 136 -22.67 17.77 1.05
N LYS A 137 -23.29 16.64 1.44
CA LYS A 137 -22.94 15.90 2.66
C LYS A 137 -21.63 15.13 2.53
N ILE A 138 -21.19 14.82 1.31
CA ILE A 138 -19.94 14.11 1.03
C ILE A 138 -18.79 15.09 0.81
N GLY A 139 -18.99 16.07 -0.08
CA GLY A 139 -18.00 17.10 -0.34
C GLY A 139 -17.52 17.22 -1.79
N TYR A 140 -16.35 17.81 -1.96
CA TYR A 140 -15.80 18.18 -3.28
C TYR A 140 -15.59 16.99 -4.22
N ILE A 141 -15.32 15.82 -3.73
CA ILE A 141 -15.15 14.60 -4.53
C ILE A 141 -16.33 14.39 -5.51
N THR A 142 -17.54 14.75 -5.08
CA THR A 142 -18.76 14.61 -5.87
C THR A 142 -18.96 15.69 -6.93
N ARG A 143 -18.05 16.65 -7.02
CA ARG A 143 -18.05 17.73 -8.03
C ARG A 143 -17.02 17.52 -9.13
N TYR A 144 -16.05 16.63 -8.92
CA TYR A 144 -15.08 16.32 -9.96
C TYR A 144 -15.72 15.48 -11.06
N ALA A 145 -15.28 15.70 -12.30
CA ALA A 145 -15.74 14.90 -13.43
C ALA A 145 -15.44 13.39 -13.17
N GLU A 146 -16.32 12.55 -13.66
CA GLU A 146 -16.21 11.10 -13.51
C GLU A 146 -14.89 10.58 -14.09
N GLY A 147 -14.21 9.71 -13.35
CA GLY A 147 -12.93 9.14 -13.74
C GLY A 147 -11.73 10.09 -13.58
N THR A 148 -11.91 11.27 -12.96
CA THR A 148 -10.81 12.23 -12.77
C THR A 148 -10.50 12.46 -11.30
N ARG A 149 -9.26 12.85 -10.99
CA ARG A 149 -8.80 13.15 -9.62
C ARG A 149 -9.20 12.04 -8.64
N GLU A 150 -9.70 12.39 -7.46
CA GLU A 150 -10.15 11.43 -6.44
C GLU A 150 -11.50 10.78 -6.80
N ASN A 151 -12.18 11.21 -7.86
CA ASN A 151 -13.47 10.68 -8.29
C ASN A 151 -13.33 9.59 -9.35
N GLY A 152 -12.66 8.49 -9.01
CA GLY A 152 -12.59 7.30 -9.86
C GLY A 152 -11.39 7.27 -10.82
N SER A 153 -10.40 8.15 -10.68
CA SER A 153 -9.13 8.03 -11.42
C SER A 153 -8.27 6.90 -10.87
N ILE A 154 -7.21 6.57 -11.60
CA ILE A 154 -6.07 5.79 -11.08
C ILE A 154 -5.17 6.79 -10.34
N TYR A 155 -5.39 6.96 -9.04
CA TYR A 155 -4.60 7.86 -8.21
C TYR A 155 -3.32 7.14 -7.77
N TYR A 156 -2.18 7.50 -8.35
CA TYR A 156 -0.97 6.68 -8.25
C TYR A 156 -0.46 6.49 -6.84
N HIS A 157 -0.62 7.48 -5.94
CA HIS A 157 -0.23 7.30 -4.55
C HIS A 157 -1.04 6.17 -3.87
N SER A 158 -2.36 6.16 -4.00
CA SER A 158 -3.20 5.09 -3.46
C SER A 158 -2.99 3.75 -4.19
N CYS A 159 -2.72 3.79 -5.50
CA CYS A 159 -2.37 2.60 -6.27
C CYS A 159 -1.13 1.89 -5.69
N MET A 160 -0.12 2.65 -5.23
CA MET A 160 1.05 2.05 -4.55
C MET A 160 0.66 1.27 -3.30
N TRP A 161 -0.26 1.77 -2.49
CA TRP A 161 -0.75 1.04 -1.31
C TRP A 161 -1.50 -0.24 -1.70
N GLY A 162 -2.29 -0.19 -2.77
CA GLY A 162 -2.92 -1.39 -3.33
C GLY A 162 -1.90 -2.45 -3.79
N ILE A 163 -0.84 -2.02 -4.48
CA ILE A 163 0.28 -2.90 -4.89
C ILE A 163 0.95 -3.53 -3.65
N LEU A 164 1.23 -2.73 -2.61
CA LEU A 164 1.80 -3.22 -1.37
C LEU A 164 0.89 -4.27 -0.72
N ALA A 165 -0.40 -4.02 -0.67
CA ALA A 165 -1.37 -4.96 -0.13
C ALA A 165 -1.36 -6.29 -0.90
N PHE A 166 -1.32 -6.29 -2.26
CA PHE A 166 -1.16 -7.51 -3.05
C PHE A 166 0.12 -8.27 -2.73
N ILE A 167 1.25 -7.57 -2.53
CA ILE A 167 2.52 -8.19 -2.12
C ILE A 167 2.37 -8.84 -0.75
N MET A 168 1.72 -8.16 0.21
CA MET A 168 1.56 -8.67 1.58
C MET A 168 0.66 -9.91 1.66
N VAL A 169 -0.33 -10.04 0.77
CA VAL A 169 -1.14 -11.25 0.64
C VAL A 169 -0.55 -12.28 -0.33
N ASN A 170 0.72 -12.12 -0.70
CA ASN A 170 1.49 -13.03 -1.56
C ASN A 170 0.94 -13.19 -3.01
N LYS A 171 0.19 -12.21 -3.52
CA LYS A 171 -0.26 -12.14 -4.92
C LYS A 171 0.75 -11.36 -5.77
N ILE A 172 1.99 -11.88 -5.85
CA ILE A 172 3.14 -11.19 -6.44
C ILE A 172 2.97 -10.98 -7.95
N ASP A 173 2.35 -11.91 -8.66
CA ASP A 173 2.14 -11.78 -10.11
C ASP A 173 1.13 -10.66 -10.44
N ILE A 174 0.09 -10.48 -9.62
CA ILE A 174 -0.84 -9.35 -9.74
C ILE A 174 -0.12 -8.03 -9.46
N ALA A 175 0.67 -7.98 -8.39
CA ALA A 175 1.46 -6.79 -8.09
C ALA A 175 2.42 -6.44 -9.24
N ARG A 176 3.08 -7.44 -9.84
CA ARG A 176 3.96 -7.28 -11.02
C ARG A 176 3.22 -6.74 -12.23
N GLU A 177 2.04 -7.28 -12.53
CA GLU A 177 1.18 -6.81 -13.62
C GLU A 177 0.83 -5.33 -13.44
N ILE A 178 0.35 -4.95 -12.26
CA ILE A 178 -0.01 -3.57 -11.96
C ILE A 178 1.21 -2.66 -12.04
N ILE A 179 2.36 -3.06 -11.48
CA ILE A 179 3.62 -2.32 -11.60
C ILE A 179 4.00 -2.12 -13.07
N HIS A 180 3.94 -3.16 -13.89
CA HIS A 180 4.23 -3.05 -15.33
C HIS A 180 3.31 -2.03 -16.00
N ASN A 181 2.03 -2.04 -15.64
CA ASN A 181 1.02 -1.16 -16.21
C ASN A 181 1.20 0.33 -15.83
N ILE A 182 1.81 0.63 -14.67
CA ILE A 182 1.98 2.01 -14.20
C ILE A 182 3.36 2.60 -14.49
N LEU A 183 4.35 1.79 -14.92
CA LEU A 183 5.71 2.27 -15.17
C LEU A 183 5.74 3.27 -16.33
N PRO A 184 6.27 4.50 -16.13
CA PRO A 184 6.30 5.54 -17.15
C PRO A 184 6.95 5.08 -18.48
N PRO A 185 8.09 4.35 -18.49
CA PRO A 185 8.70 3.90 -19.75
C PRO A 185 7.77 3.02 -20.60
N ASN A 186 6.86 2.27 -19.98
CA ASN A 186 5.91 1.42 -20.70
C ASN A 186 4.76 2.21 -21.35
N LYS A 187 4.63 3.51 -21.03
CA LYS A 187 3.67 4.44 -21.63
C LYS A 187 4.20 5.17 -22.85
N SER A 188 5.46 5.00 -23.20
CA SER A 188 6.11 5.69 -24.34
C SER A 188 5.41 5.42 -25.68
N LYS A 189 4.75 4.26 -25.86
CA LYS A 189 3.99 3.93 -27.07
C LYS A 189 2.62 4.66 -27.16
N GLU A 190 2.13 5.19 -26.05
CA GLU A 190 0.84 5.89 -25.91
C GLU A 190 1.07 7.35 -25.51
N ILE A 191 2.20 7.97 -25.89
CA ILE A 191 2.62 9.29 -25.39
C ILE A 191 1.60 10.39 -25.71
N ASP A 192 0.96 10.31 -26.87
CA ASP A 192 -0.08 11.29 -27.30
C ASP A 192 -1.34 11.24 -26.41
N LEU A 193 -1.64 10.08 -25.84
CA LEU A 193 -2.71 9.92 -24.86
C LEU A 193 -2.21 10.20 -23.44
N TYR A 194 -1.05 9.64 -23.08
CA TYR A 194 -0.54 9.72 -21.71
C TYR A 194 -0.13 11.13 -21.30
N LYS A 195 0.47 11.92 -22.21
CA LYS A 195 0.81 13.36 -22.06
C LYS A 195 1.69 13.72 -20.86
N ILE A 196 2.35 12.74 -20.25
CA ILE A 196 3.30 12.91 -19.14
C ILE A 196 4.67 12.46 -19.62
N GLU A 197 5.71 13.05 -19.06
CA GLU A 197 7.10 12.71 -19.35
C GLU A 197 7.34 11.20 -19.11
N PRO A 198 8.01 10.48 -20.02
CA PRO A 198 8.14 9.02 -19.98
C PRO A 198 9.04 8.49 -18.84
N TYR A 199 9.48 9.35 -17.95
CA TYR A 199 10.29 9.02 -16.77
C TYR A 199 9.67 9.54 -15.46
N VAL A 200 8.46 10.09 -15.50
CA VAL A 200 7.78 10.69 -14.33
C VAL A 200 6.52 9.91 -13.97
N MET A 201 6.30 9.69 -12.69
CA MET A 201 5.02 9.22 -12.20
C MET A 201 4.08 10.40 -12.00
N PRO A 202 2.88 10.42 -12.60
CA PRO A 202 1.89 11.47 -12.39
C PRO A 202 1.22 11.35 -11.02
N SER A 203 0.49 12.37 -10.63
CA SER A 203 -0.43 12.30 -9.49
C SER A 203 -1.55 11.30 -9.73
N SER A 204 -2.17 11.38 -10.92
CA SER A 204 -3.23 10.47 -11.33
C SER A 204 -3.24 10.24 -12.83
N VAL A 205 -3.90 9.18 -13.24
CA VAL A 205 -4.27 8.88 -14.63
C VAL A 205 -5.78 8.78 -14.69
N ASP A 206 -6.40 9.35 -15.71
CA ASP A 206 -7.84 9.32 -15.88
C ASP A 206 -8.36 7.88 -15.94
N GLY A 207 -9.44 7.61 -15.21
CA GLY A 207 -10.10 6.32 -15.13
C GLY A 207 -11.04 6.04 -16.31
N ASP A 208 -11.60 4.84 -16.32
CA ASP A 208 -12.43 4.29 -17.40
C ASP A 208 -13.80 4.99 -17.59
N TYR A 209 -14.18 5.89 -16.69
CA TYR A 209 -15.34 6.78 -16.85
C TYR A 209 -14.98 8.12 -17.48
N SER A 210 -13.72 8.47 -17.62
CA SER A 210 -13.27 9.69 -18.31
C SER A 210 -13.22 9.46 -19.82
N LYS A 211 -13.55 10.50 -20.60
CA LYS A 211 -13.34 10.54 -22.07
C LYS A 211 -11.86 10.35 -22.45
N ASN A 212 -10.96 10.68 -21.54
CA ASN A 212 -9.52 10.63 -21.72
C ASN A 212 -8.89 9.46 -20.95
N PHE A 213 -9.56 8.32 -20.86
CA PHE A 213 -9.05 7.15 -20.13
C PHE A 213 -7.60 6.85 -20.51
N GLY A 214 -6.69 6.95 -19.54
CA GLY A 214 -5.25 6.76 -19.72
C GLY A 214 -4.44 8.07 -19.79
N MET A 215 -5.08 9.24 -19.80
CA MET A 215 -4.40 10.53 -19.76
C MET A 215 -3.83 10.81 -18.37
N GLY A 216 -2.55 11.11 -18.28
CA GLY A 216 -1.89 11.48 -17.04
C GLY A 216 -2.15 12.94 -16.65
N ASN A 217 -2.18 13.19 -15.34
CA ASN A 217 -2.43 14.50 -14.76
C ASN A 217 -1.36 14.83 -13.71
N TRP A 218 -0.88 16.08 -13.70
CA TRP A 218 0.04 16.64 -12.73
C TRP A 218 1.33 15.82 -12.54
N SER A 219 2.27 16.01 -13.45
CA SER A 219 3.62 15.47 -13.31
C SER A 219 4.33 16.07 -12.09
N PHE A 220 5.22 15.30 -11.47
CA PHE A 220 6.01 15.65 -10.29
C PHE A 220 5.26 15.92 -8.99
N ASN A 221 3.95 16.10 -9.00
CA ASN A 221 3.14 16.41 -7.81
C ASN A 221 2.53 15.14 -7.19
N THR A 222 3.39 14.24 -6.68
CA THR A 222 2.92 12.97 -6.11
C THR A 222 3.94 12.33 -5.18
N GLY A 223 3.46 11.63 -4.15
CA GLY A 223 4.27 10.74 -3.31
C GLY A 223 4.47 9.34 -3.90
N SER A 224 3.92 9.04 -5.08
CA SER A 224 3.95 7.70 -5.67
C SER A 224 5.35 7.19 -5.96
N SER A 225 6.27 8.04 -6.43
CA SER A 225 7.65 7.64 -6.73
C SER A 225 8.40 7.15 -5.50
N VAL A 226 8.22 7.82 -4.36
CA VAL A 226 8.83 7.45 -3.08
C VAL A 226 8.26 6.11 -2.58
N TRP A 227 6.94 5.95 -2.68
CA TRP A 227 6.29 4.69 -2.34
C TRP A 227 6.70 3.56 -3.27
N PHE A 228 6.81 3.82 -4.58
CA PHE A 228 7.31 2.85 -5.54
C PHE A 228 8.73 2.37 -5.17
N HIS A 229 9.65 3.31 -4.94
CA HIS A 229 10.99 2.97 -4.48
C HIS A 229 10.98 2.14 -3.20
N ARG A 230 10.14 2.52 -2.21
CA ARG A 230 10.00 1.80 -0.96
C ARG A 230 9.44 0.38 -1.17
N ILE A 231 8.45 0.21 -2.04
CA ILE A 231 7.86 -1.09 -2.37
C ILE A 231 8.92 -2.00 -2.99
N ILE A 232 9.64 -1.51 -4.01
CA ILE A 232 10.67 -2.31 -4.67
C ILE A 232 11.77 -2.70 -3.70
N THR A 233 12.32 -1.76 -2.94
CA THR A 233 13.50 -2.02 -2.08
C THR A 233 13.14 -2.79 -0.82
N ASN A 234 12.06 -2.41 -0.14
CA ASN A 234 11.74 -2.96 1.19
C ASN A 234 10.85 -4.21 1.14
N PHE A 235 10.08 -4.41 0.05
CA PHE A 235 9.10 -5.50 -0.01
C PHE A 235 9.34 -6.48 -1.16
N ILE A 236 9.72 -6.03 -2.36
CA ILE A 236 10.05 -6.94 -3.48
C ILE A 236 11.48 -7.49 -3.32
N ILE A 237 12.49 -6.62 -3.22
CA ILE A 237 13.86 -7.01 -2.88
C ILE A 237 13.92 -7.45 -1.42
N GLY A 238 13.08 -6.86 -0.58
CA GLY A 238 12.85 -7.32 0.78
C GLY A 238 13.95 -6.96 1.76
N VAL A 239 14.65 -5.83 1.60
CA VAL A 239 15.71 -5.39 2.51
C VAL A 239 15.28 -4.13 3.24
N ARG A 240 14.93 -4.25 4.51
CA ARG A 240 14.44 -3.13 5.33
C ARG A 240 15.07 -3.06 6.71
N GLY A 241 15.42 -1.84 7.12
CA GLY A 241 15.85 -1.58 8.49
C GLY A 241 14.67 -1.64 9.46
N THR A 242 14.87 -2.29 10.60
CA THR A 242 13.93 -2.32 11.73
C THR A 242 14.65 -1.84 13.00
N LEU A 243 13.93 -1.64 14.09
CA LEU A 243 14.56 -1.30 15.38
C LEU A 243 15.44 -2.44 15.91
N LYS A 244 15.17 -3.70 15.52
CA LYS A 244 15.89 -4.89 15.99
C LYS A 244 17.08 -5.28 15.10
N GLY A 245 17.07 -4.92 13.79
CA GLY A 245 18.12 -5.32 12.85
C GLY A 245 17.79 -5.01 11.40
N LEU A 246 18.61 -5.48 10.46
CA LEU A 246 18.34 -5.46 9.03
C LEU A 246 17.58 -6.71 8.65
N LEU A 247 16.31 -6.56 8.30
CA LEU A 247 15.43 -7.65 7.90
C LEU A 247 15.59 -7.93 6.39
N ILE A 248 15.70 -9.23 6.05
CA ILE A 248 15.78 -9.73 4.67
C ILE A 248 14.59 -10.66 4.43
N ASP A 249 13.59 -10.18 3.71
CA ASP A 249 12.32 -10.87 3.42
C ASP A 249 11.93 -10.64 1.93
N PRO A 250 12.69 -11.25 0.98
CA PRO A 250 12.50 -11.04 -0.45
C PRO A 250 11.23 -11.71 -0.96
N LYS A 251 10.52 -11.00 -1.85
CA LYS A 251 9.40 -11.50 -2.66
C LYS A 251 9.63 -11.15 -4.13
N PRO A 252 10.70 -11.65 -4.75
CA PRO A 252 11.11 -11.23 -6.08
C PRO A 252 10.14 -11.73 -7.14
N PHE A 253 10.09 -11.02 -8.24
CA PHE A 253 9.42 -11.51 -9.44
C PHE A 253 10.12 -12.78 -9.95
N SER A 254 9.35 -13.73 -10.44
CA SER A 254 9.86 -15.03 -10.91
C SER A 254 10.94 -14.94 -11.99
N LEU A 255 10.94 -13.85 -12.77
CA LEU A 255 11.93 -13.56 -13.79
C LEU A 255 13.29 -13.07 -13.26
N TRP A 256 13.33 -12.58 -12.01
CA TRP A 256 14.56 -12.08 -11.40
C TRP A 256 15.36 -13.24 -10.80
N LYS A 257 16.21 -13.86 -11.60
CA LYS A 257 17.02 -15.01 -11.17
C LYS A 257 18.23 -14.61 -10.33
N LYS A 258 18.88 -13.49 -10.69
CA LYS A 258 20.00 -12.91 -9.94
C LYS A 258 19.86 -11.41 -9.89
N PHE A 259 19.98 -10.83 -8.73
CA PHE A 259 19.93 -9.40 -8.51
C PHE A 259 20.72 -9.01 -7.26
N SER A 260 20.96 -7.73 -7.06
CA SER A 260 21.70 -7.26 -5.89
C SER A 260 21.25 -5.87 -5.48
N ILE A 261 21.53 -5.55 -4.21
CA ILE A 261 21.32 -4.21 -3.65
C ILE A 261 22.47 -3.87 -2.70
N SER A 262 22.88 -2.61 -2.66
CA SER A 262 23.72 -2.07 -1.60
C SER A 262 22.86 -1.22 -0.67
N ARG A 263 22.83 -1.53 0.61
CA ARG A 263 22.00 -0.87 1.62
C ARG A 263 22.86 -0.32 2.76
N LYS A 264 22.63 0.94 3.14
CA LYS A 264 23.14 1.49 4.38
C LYS A 264 22.14 1.26 5.52
N TYR A 265 22.63 0.77 6.64
CA TYR A 265 21.84 0.61 7.86
C TYR A 265 22.76 0.74 9.09
N ARG A 266 22.39 1.56 10.07
CA ARG A 266 23.18 1.84 11.30
C ARG A 266 24.66 2.14 11.01
N ASN A 267 24.90 3.03 10.04
CA ASN A 267 26.24 3.44 9.59
C ASN A 267 27.11 2.30 9.02
N ALA A 268 26.58 1.11 8.79
CA ALA A 268 27.23 0.01 8.06
C ALA A 268 26.73 -0.04 6.62
N ARG A 269 27.48 -0.74 5.73
CA ARG A 269 27.09 -0.99 4.35
C ARG A 269 26.90 -2.49 4.16
N PHE A 270 25.80 -2.87 3.55
CA PHE A 270 25.47 -4.25 3.20
C PHE A 270 25.43 -4.39 1.68
N ASN A 271 26.32 -5.21 1.11
CA ASN A 271 26.32 -5.61 -0.30
C ASN A 271 25.62 -6.96 -0.40
N ILE A 272 24.38 -6.96 -0.86
CA ILE A 272 23.51 -8.13 -0.80
C ILE A 272 23.28 -8.67 -2.20
N LYS A 273 23.62 -9.95 -2.43
CA LYS A 273 23.41 -10.66 -3.69
C LYS A 273 22.36 -11.75 -3.50
N PHE A 274 21.41 -11.81 -4.42
CA PHE A 274 20.31 -12.77 -4.41
C PHE A 274 20.44 -13.76 -5.55
N GLU A 275 20.16 -15.04 -5.25
CA GLU A 275 19.96 -16.14 -6.18
C GLU A 275 18.54 -16.66 -6.00
N ASN A 276 17.67 -16.49 -7.01
CA ASN A 276 16.26 -16.85 -6.94
C ASN A 276 15.98 -18.08 -7.81
N ASN A 277 15.68 -19.21 -7.16
CA ASN A 277 15.27 -20.44 -7.79
C ASN A 277 13.74 -20.64 -7.78
N ASN A 278 12.98 -19.57 -7.49
CA ASN A 278 11.51 -19.54 -7.41
C ASN A 278 10.93 -20.44 -6.31
N GLY A 279 11.69 -20.72 -5.27
CA GLY A 279 11.22 -21.50 -4.13
C GLY A 279 10.68 -20.61 -3.00
N ARG A 280 10.43 -21.25 -1.85
CA ARG A 280 9.86 -20.60 -0.66
C ARG A 280 10.82 -20.55 0.53
N ASN A 281 11.88 -21.36 0.49
CA ASN A 281 12.85 -21.44 1.57
C ASN A 281 13.95 -20.40 1.36
N LEU A 282 14.34 -19.74 2.45
CA LEU A 282 15.34 -18.69 2.45
C LEU A 282 16.61 -19.17 3.19
N GLU A 283 17.76 -19.05 2.54
CA GLU A 283 19.05 -19.20 3.20
C GLU A 283 19.84 -17.89 3.08
N ILE A 284 20.38 -17.41 4.19
CA ILE A 284 21.13 -16.16 4.26
C ILE A 284 22.53 -16.44 4.82
N PHE A 285 23.55 -15.94 4.13
CA PHE A 285 24.95 -16.01 4.53
C PHE A 285 25.50 -14.60 4.68
N VAL A 286 26.10 -14.31 5.82
CA VAL A 286 26.78 -13.03 6.12
C VAL A 286 28.26 -13.29 6.24
N ASP A 287 29.07 -12.67 5.38
CA ASP A 287 30.53 -12.86 5.29
C ASP A 287 30.92 -14.36 5.21
N GLY A 288 30.12 -15.16 4.52
CA GLY A 288 30.32 -16.58 4.31
C GLY A 288 29.67 -17.51 5.35
N TYR A 289 29.19 -16.98 6.46
CA TYR A 289 28.57 -17.77 7.54
C TYR A 289 27.06 -17.75 7.42
N LYS A 290 26.42 -18.92 7.43
CA LYS A 290 24.97 -19.06 7.44
C LYS A 290 24.40 -18.53 8.77
N ILE A 291 23.36 -17.69 8.67
CA ILE A 291 22.60 -17.22 9.84
C ILE A 291 21.27 -17.97 9.97
N GLU A 292 20.76 -18.07 11.19
CA GLU A 292 19.41 -18.54 11.45
C GLU A 292 18.40 -17.38 11.28
N GLY A 293 17.26 -17.71 10.67
CA GLY A 293 16.21 -16.70 10.39
C GLY A 293 16.61 -15.72 9.29
N ASN A 294 16.01 -14.53 9.34
CA ASN A 294 16.11 -13.53 8.29
C ASN A 294 16.42 -12.10 8.80
N LEU A 295 16.89 -12.00 10.04
CA LEU A 295 17.23 -10.74 10.70
C LEU A 295 18.73 -10.67 11.02
N ILE A 296 19.43 -9.70 10.45
CA ILE A 296 20.83 -9.43 10.78
C ILE A 296 20.84 -8.44 11.95
N THR A 297 21.20 -8.92 13.11
CA THR A 297 21.40 -8.16 14.35
C THR A 297 22.88 -7.76 14.52
N ASN A 298 23.29 -7.18 15.63
CA ASN A 298 24.69 -6.92 16.00
C ASN A 298 25.51 -6.20 14.90
N VAL A 299 24.93 -5.14 14.33
CA VAL A 299 25.55 -4.38 13.25
C VAL A 299 26.63 -3.43 13.78
N GLU A 300 27.87 -3.63 13.34
CA GLU A 300 29.02 -2.80 13.68
C GLU A 300 29.07 -1.54 12.77
N SER A 301 29.16 -0.37 13.39
CA SER A 301 29.27 0.90 12.65
C SER A 301 30.55 0.94 11.80
N GLY A 302 30.44 1.46 10.58
CA GLY A 302 31.56 1.59 9.63
C GLY A 302 31.92 0.31 8.87
N ARG A 303 31.38 -0.85 9.26
CA ARG A 303 31.70 -2.12 8.61
C ARG A 303 30.99 -2.29 7.26
N VAL A 304 31.63 -3.05 6.37
CA VAL A 304 31.04 -3.53 5.12
C VAL A 304 30.75 -5.02 5.24
N TYR A 305 29.50 -5.41 5.09
CA TYR A 305 29.02 -6.80 5.11
C TYR A 305 28.75 -7.29 3.69
N ASN A 306 29.21 -8.49 3.36
CA ASN A 306 28.87 -9.19 2.13
C ASN A 306 27.81 -10.26 2.47
N VAL A 307 26.64 -10.09 1.88
CA VAL A 307 25.49 -10.97 2.16
C VAL A 307 25.10 -11.72 0.90
N LYS A 308 24.97 -13.06 1.02
CA LYS A 308 24.39 -13.91 -0.03
C LYS A 308 23.05 -14.42 0.45
N VAL A 309 22.04 -14.29 -0.40
CA VAL A 309 20.67 -14.75 -0.16
C VAL A 309 20.27 -15.74 -1.24
N VAL A 310 19.87 -16.94 -0.85
CA VAL A 310 19.41 -18.00 -1.76
C VAL A 310 17.96 -18.30 -1.46
N ILE A 311 17.10 -18.15 -2.46
CA ILE A 311 15.67 -18.45 -2.42
C ILE A 311 15.48 -19.78 -3.13
N LYS A 312 15.21 -20.86 -2.35
CA LYS A 312 15.08 -22.25 -2.81
C LYS A 312 13.63 -22.70 -2.87
#